data_dc5a844629bed40467e66e6181b11356
#
_entry.id   dc5a844629bed40467e66e6181b11356
#
_cell.length_a   1.000
_cell.length_b   1.000
_cell.length_c   1.000
_cell.angle_alpha   90.00
_cell.angle_beta   90.00
_cell.angle_gamma   90.00
#
_symmetry.space_group_name_H-M   'P 1'
#
loop_
_entity.id
_entity.type
_entity.pdbx_description
1 polymer ?
#
loop_
_entity_poly.entity_id
_entity_poly.type
_entity_poly.pdbx_seq_one_letter_code
_entity_poly.pdbx_strand_id
1 'polypeptide(L)'
;GYFEGFAQNPYELTILHPEQLWGATALTDLDASKNKDVFVINRYASLVEHPIMYAQPDYTTFTVQGMEILIAVYSPNRKVTAASITPEMKQMMTAQKNFLGDFNATKKYAVLLYLSDNTKPDAEGFGALEHPTSTTVVMPEMLPIDELKEQLKDVVSHEFFHIVTPLTIHAKEIANFDYNNPKMSQHLWMYEGVTEYFANLFQINQGLITEAE
;
A
#
# COMPACT_ATOMS: atom_id res chain seq x y z
N GLY A 1 17.58 0.09 -10.71
CA GLY A 1 18.81 0.61 -10.10
C GLY A 1 19.10 2.05 -10.53
N TYR A 2 20.12 2.63 -9.96
CA TYR A 2 20.61 3.98 -10.25
C TYR A 2 22.12 3.91 -10.52
N PHE A 3 22.66 4.92 -11.19
CA PHE A 3 24.12 5.08 -11.29
C PHE A 3 24.70 5.47 -9.92
N GLU A 4 25.86 4.91 -9.60
CA GLU A 4 26.55 5.23 -8.34
C GLU A 4 26.76 6.74 -8.21
N GLY A 5 26.54 7.27 -7.01
CA GLY A 5 26.57 8.70 -6.72
C GLY A 5 25.26 9.48 -7.00
N PHE A 6 24.26 8.86 -7.65
CA PHE A 6 22.99 9.53 -7.99
C PHE A 6 21.78 9.12 -7.13
N ALA A 7 22.01 8.27 -6.11
CA ALA A 7 20.91 7.79 -5.23
C ALA A 7 20.12 8.94 -4.55
N GLN A 8 20.78 10.07 -4.28
CA GLN A 8 20.19 11.22 -3.58
C GLN A 8 19.74 12.34 -4.53
N ASN A 9 19.83 12.14 -5.84
CA ASN A 9 19.36 13.13 -6.78
C ASN A 9 17.83 13.19 -6.81
N PRO A 10 17.25 14.37 -7.02
CA PRO A 10 15.81 14.48 -7.28
C PRO A 10 15.47 13.91 -8.66
N TYR A 11 14.26 13.40 -8.77
CA TYR A 11 13.68 12.85 -10.00
C TYR A 11 12.42 13.62 -10.35
N GLU A 12 12.28 13.98 -11.62
CA GLU A 12 11.01 14.36 -12.21
C GLU A 12 10.55 13.21 -13.11
N LEU A 13 9.44 12.61 -12.77
CA LEU A 13 8.84 11.51 -13.50
C LEU A 13 7.64 12.03 -14.28
N THR A 14 7.72 11.98 -15.60
CA THR A 14 6.61 12.29 -16.50
C THR A 14 6.11 11.00 -17.14
N ILE A 15 4.83 10.71 -16.97
CA ILE A 15 4.17 9.53 -17.54
C ILE A 15 3.09 9.98 -18.51
N LEU A 16 3.22 9.55 -19.76
CA LEU A 16 2.18 9.72 -20.79
C LEU A 16 1.32 8.46 -20.82
N HIS A 17 0.02 8.62 -20.77
CA HIS A 17 -0.91 7.51 -20.76
C HIS A 17 -2.19 7.83 -21.55
N PRO A 18 -2.95 6.81 -21.98
CA PRO A 18 -4.27 7.01 -22.56
C PRO A 18 -5.22 7.68 -21.55
N GLU A 19 -6.12 8.58 -22.03
CA GLU A 19 -7.06 9.31 -21.18
C GLU A 19 -8.01 8.42 -20.35
N GLN A 20 -8.24 7.17 -20.77
CA GLN A 20 -9.05 6.21 -20.04
C GLN A 20 -8.33 5.55 -18.86
N LEU A 21 -7.02 5.71 -18.74
CA LEU A 21 -6.25 5.22 -17.60
C LEU A 21 -6.00 6.35 -16.59
N TRP A 22 -5.83 5.95 -15.36
CA TRP A 22 -5.51 6.84 -14.25
C TRP A 22 -4.46 6.21 -13.35
N GLY A 23 -3.48 7.00 -12.92
CA GLY A 23 -2.40 6.56 -12.05
C GLY A 23 -2.80 6.63 -10.57
N ALA A 24 -3.20 5.52 -9.99
CA ALA A 24 -3.45 5.41 -8.55
C ALA A 24 -2.12 5.38 -7.78
N THR A 25 -1.92 6.33 -6.89
CA THR A 25 -0.69 6.46 -6.08
C THR A 25 -0.92 7.37 -4.87
N ALA A 26 -0.01 7.30 -3.89
CA ALA A 26 0.04 8.27 -2.79
C ALA A 26 0.77 9.57 -3.18
N LEU A 27 1.48 9.61 -4.31
CA LEU A 27 2.11 10.82 -4.83
C LEU A 27 1.08 11.87 -5.23
N THR A 28 1.51 13.12 -5.32
CA THR A 28 0.71 14.20 -5.86
C THR A 28 1.11 14.44 -7.31
N ASP A 29 0.15 14.30 -8.23
CA ASP A 29 0.32 14.70 -9.60
C ASP A 29 0.34 16.23 -9.72
N LEU A 30 1.31 16.76 -10.44
CA LEU A 30 1.51 18.19 -10.66
C LEU A 30 0.97 18.65 -12.01
N ASP A 31 0.46 17.75 -12.84
CA ASP A 31 -0.12 18.05 -14.14
C ASP A 31 -1.65 17.88 -14.10
N ALA A 32 -2.37 18.80 -14.71
CA ALA A 32 -3.83 18.78 -14.72
C ALA A 32 -4.43 18.13 -15.98
N SER A 33 -3.60 17.67 -16.90
CA SER A 33 -4.08 17.04 -18.15
C SER A 33 -4.53 15.59 -17.89
N LYS A 34 -5.36 15.06 -18.78
CA LYS A 34 -5.97 13.73 -18.62
C LYS A 34 -5.10 12.59 -19.16
N ASN A 35 -3.97 12.88 -19.74
CA ASN A 35 -3.14 11.90 -20.45
C ASN A 35 -1.64 12.04 -20.12
N LYS A 36 -1.35 12.80 -19.06
CA LYS A 36 0.02 13.01 -18.60
C LYS A 36 0.00 13.28 -17.10
N ASP A 37 0.81 12.56 -16.36
CA ASP A 37 1.07 12.79 -14.95
C ASP A 37 2.52 13.25 -14.77
N VAL A 38 2.75 14.15 -13.81
CA VAL A 38 4.09 14.63 -13.45
C VAL A 38 4.27 14.54 -11.95
N PHE A 39 5.29 13.80 -11.53
CA PHE A 39 5.65 13.61 -10.12
C PHE A 39 7.06 14.13 -9.87
N VAL A 40 7.26 14.86 -8.79
CA VAL A 40 8.58 15.27 -8.31
C VAL A 40 8.94 14.52 -7.05
N ILE A 41 10.07 13.83 -7.08
CA ILE A 41 10.51 12.88 -6.06
C ILE A 41 11.93 13.24 -5.65
N ASN A 42 12.22 13.32 -4.36
CA ASN A 42 13.43 13.90 -3.82
C ASN A 42 14.69 13.00 -3.92
N ARG A 43 14.51 11.67 -4.07
CA ARG A 43 15.61 10.70 -4.16
C ARG A 43 15.14 9.37 -4.75
N TYR A 44 16.10 8.52 -5.16
CA TYR A 44 15.79 7.22 -5.77
C TYR A 44 14.96 6.30 -4.87
N ALA A 45 15.30 6.17 -3.58
CA ALA A 45 14.54 5.36 -2.65
C ALA A 45 13.05 5.77 -2.64
N SER A 46 12.77 7.07 -2.55
CA SER A 46 11.39 7.57 -2.62
C SER A 46 10.71 7.31 -3.96
N LEU A 47 11.45 7.20 -5.06
CA LEU A 47 10.89 6.82 -6.36
C LEU A 47 10.38 5.37 -6.36
N VAL A 48 11.19 4.44 -5.86
CA VAL A 48 10.83 3.01 -5.84
C VAL A 48 9.82 2.66 -4.74
N GLU A 49 9.77 3.47 -3.68
CA GLU A 49 8.86 3.30 -2.55
C GLU A 49 7.47 3.95 -2.76
N HIS A 50 7.20 4.48 -3.96
CA HIS A 50 5.89 5.04 -4.30
C HIS A 50 5.36 4.40 -5.59
N PRO A 51 4.79 3.21 -5.50
CA PRO A 51 4.20 2.54 -6.67
C PRO A 51 3.06 3.35 -7.26
N ILE A 52 2.87 3.19 -8.57
CA ILE A 52 1.79 3.82 -9.33
C ILE A 52 1.09 2.72 -10.12
N MET A 53 -0.20 2.52 -9.89
CA MET A 53 -1.01 1.54 -10.60
C MET A 53 -1.87 2.25 -11.66
N TYR A 54 -1.54 2.06 -12.95
CA TYR A 54 -2.32 2.58 -14.06
C TYR A 54 -3.42 1.61 -14.46
N ALA A 55 -4.66 2.01 -14.27
CA ALA A 55 -5.84 1.24 -14.63
C ALA A 55 -7.01 2.16 -15.03
N GLN A 56 -8.11 1.58 -15.52
CA GLN A 56 -9.39 2.31 -15.57
C GLN A 56 -9.76 2.70 -14.15
N PRO A 57 -10.21 3.96 -13.92
CA PRO A 57 -10.49 4.44 -12.57
C PRO A 57 -11.55 3.60 -11.87
N ASP A 58 -11.16 2.96 -10.78
CA ASP A 58 -12.04 2.33 -9.79
C ASP A 58 -11.44 2.58 -8.41
N TYR A 59 -11.91 3.63 -7.74
CA TYR A 59 -11.35 4.04 -6.46
C TYR A 59 -12.39 4.67 -5.55
N THR A 60 -12.07 4.69 -4.26
CA THR A 60 -12.76 5.45 -3.23
C THR A 60 -11.75 6.20 -2.37
N THR A 61 -12.19 7.29 -1.77
CA THR A 61 -11.42 8.02 -0.77
C THR A 61 -12.24 8.26 0.48
N PHE A 62 -11.58 8.27 1.64
CA PHE A 62 -12.15 8.66 2.91
C PHE A 62 -11.07 9.18 3.84
N THR A 63 -11.46 9.84 4.92
CA THR A 63 -10.52 10.39 5.90
C THR A 63 -10.67 9.67 7.24
N VAL A 64 -9.55 9.32 7.86
CA VAL A 64 -9.47 8.78 9.21
C VAL A 64 -8.47 9.61 10.02
N GLN A 65 -8.96 10.29 11.07
CA GLN A 65 -8.14 11.13 11.96
C GLN A 65 -7.18 12.08 11.21
N GLY A 66 -7.68 12.71 10.15
CA GLY A 66 -6.91 13.67 9.33
C GLY A 66 -5.99 13.04 8.28
N MET A 67 -5.92 11.70 8.19
CA MET A 67 -5.24 10.99 7.12
C MET A 67 -6.22 10.67 5.99
N GLU A 68 -5.91 11.08 4.78
CA GLU A 68 -6.65 10.68 3.57
C GLU A 68 -6.26 9.25 3.19
N ILE A 69 -7.25 8.40 3.01
CA ILE A 69 -7.09 7.03 2.52
C ILE A 69 -7.63 6.95 1.10
N LEU A 70 -6.81 6.47 0.19
CA LEU A 70 -7.19 6.08 -1.16
C LEU A 70 -7.25 4.56 -1.23
N ILE A 71 -8.36 4.00 -1.72
CA ILE A 71 -8.45 2.60 -2.12
C ILE A 71 -8.65 2.56 -3.62
N ALA A 72 -7.71 1.98 -4.36
CA ALA A 72 -7.80 1.79 -5.79
C ALA A 72 -7.77 0.30 -6.14
N VAL A 73 -8.64 -0.13 -7.04
CA VAL A 73 -8.82 -1.54 -7.40
C VAL A 73 -8.65 -1.71 -8.90
N TYR A 74 -7.81 -2.68 -9.29
CA TYR A 74 -7.83 -3.28 -10.61
C TYR A 74 -8.45 -4.67 -10.51
N SER A 75 -9.58 -4.87 -11.20
CA SER A 75 -10.30 -6.14 -11.30
C SER A 75 -10.58 -6.41 -12.78
N PRO A 76 -9.83 -7.33 -13.43
CA PRO A 76 -9.88 -7.51 -14.89
C PRO A 76 -11.25 -7.93 -15.40
N ASN A 77 -12.02 -8.67 -14.60
CA ASN A 77 -13.37 -9.10 -14.93
C ASN A 77 -14.45 -8.28 -14.15
N ARG A 78 -14.05 -7.20 -13.47
CA ARG A 78 -14.94 -6.29 -12.71
C ARG A 78 -15.80 -7.00 -11.65
N LYS A 79 -15.28 -8.07 -11.05
CA LYS A 79 -15.97 -8.80 -9.97
C LYS A 79 -15.94 -8.06 -8.65
N VAL A 80 -14.88 -7.29 -8.43
CA VAL A 80 -14.66 -6.51 -7.21
C VAL A 80 -14.49 -5.05 -7.59
N THR A 81 -15.09 -4.15 -6.82
CA THR A 81 -14.94 -2.71 -6.98
C THR A 81 -14.41 -2.08 -5.71
N ALA A 82 -13.76 -0.91 -5.81
CA ALA A 82 -13.33 -0.17 -4.63
C ALA A 82 -14.49 0.09 -3.67
N ALA A 83 -15.66 0.45 -4.19
CA ALA A 83 -16.86 0.68 -3.39
C ALA A 83 -17.31 -0.56 -2.61
N SER A 84 -17.11 -1.77 -3.15
CA SER A 84 -17.54 -3.03 -2.51
C SER A 84 -16.71 -3.44 -1.32
N ILE A 85 -15.44 -2.98 -1.23
CA ILE A 85 -14.51 -3.31 -0.13
C ILE A 85 -14.28 -2.16 0.85
N THR A 86 -14.64 -0.94 0.46
CA THR A 86 -14.40 0.27 1.27
C THR A 86 -15.03 0.24 2.66
N PRO A 87 -16.25 -0.28 2.89
CA PRO A 87 -16.85 -0.29 4.23
C PRO A 87 -15.98 -1.02 5.25
N GLU A 88 -15.52 -2.21 4.93
CA GLU A 88 -14.67 -3.04 5.79
C GLU A 88 -13.29 -2.41 5.98
N MET A 89 -12.68 -1.90 4.90
CA MET A 89 -11.39 -1.21 4.98
C MET A 89 -11.46 0.04 5.85
N LYS A 90 -12.53 0.81 5.72
CA LYS A 90 -12.73 2.00 6.55
C LYS A 90 -12.91 1.65 8.02
N GLN A 91 -13.67 0.60 8.33
CA GLN A 91 -13.85 0.10 9.69
C GLN A 91 -12.50 -0.32 10.28
N MET A 92 -11.77 -1.17 9.59
CA MET A 92 -10.46 -1.67 10.02
C MET A 92 -9.46 -0.55 10.22
N MET A 93 -9.26 0.35 9.25
CA MET A 93 -8.30 1.44 9.35
C MET A 93 -8.68 2.48 10.41
N THR A 94 -9.99 2.68 10.67
CA THR A 94 -10.45 3.51 11.79
C THR A 94 -10.07 2.88 13.13
N ALA A 95 -10.30 1.59 13.28
CA ALA A 95 -9.93 0.84 14.49
C ALA A 95 -8.41 0.86 14.70
N GLN A 96 -7.63 0.63 13.66
CA GLN A 96 -6.17 0.65 13.71
C GLN A 96 -5.62 2.03 14.09
N LYS A 97 -6.18 3.11 13.53
CA LYS A 97 -5.81 4.48 13.90
C LYS A 97 -6.21 4.82 15.34
N ASN A 98 -7.35 4.33 15.82
CA ASN A 98 -7.74 4.48 17.23
C ASN A 98 -6.76 3.77 18.17
N PHE A 99 -6.29 2.57 17.78
CA PHE A 99 -5.28 1.82 18.52
C PHE A 99 -3.92 2.54 18.53
N LEU A 100 -3.49 3.10 17.40
CA LEU A 100 -2.23 3.83 17.27
C LEU A 100 -2.25 5.23 17.93
N GLY A 101 -3.45 5.78 18.21
CA GLY A 101 -3.58 7.10 18.83
C GLY A 101 -2.96 8.22 17.98
N ASP A 102 -2.15 9.06 18.63
CA ASP A 102 -1.53 10.25 18.00
C ASP A 102 -0.39 9.93 17.03
N PHE A 103 -0.10 8.66 16.77
CA PHE A 103 0.93 8.28 15.81
C PHE A 103 0.47 8.63 14.38
N ASN A 104 1.13 9.61 13.77
CA ASN A 104 0.82 10.15 12.44
C ASN A 104 2.08 10.19 11.56
N ALA A 105 2.44 9.05 10.96
CA ALA A 105 3.59 8.95 10.06
C ALA A 105 3.33 9.60 8.70
N THR A 106 2.08 9.62 8.23
CA THR A 106 1.71 10.16 6.92
C THR A 106 0.33 10.84 6.96
N LYS A 107 0.12 11.79 6.03
CA LYS A 107 -1.17 12.47 5.83
C LYS A 107 -2.01 11.80 4.74
N LYS A 108 -1.42 10.95 3.94
CA LYS A 108 -2.09 10.21 2.86
C LYS A 108 -1.59 8.77 2.85
N TYR A 109 -2.49 7.82 2.64
CA TYR A 109 -2.15 6.41 2.48
C TYR A 109 -2.97 5.79 1.35
N ALA A 110 -2.32 5.05 0.46
CA ALA A 110 -2.97 4.40 -0.68
C ALA A 110 -2.91 2.88 -0.56
N VAL A 111 -4.05 2.22 -0.70
CA VAL A 111 -4.14 0.77 -0.88
C VAL A 111 -4.34 0.52 -2.37
N LEU A 112 -3.36 -0.10 -3.02
CA LEU A 112 -3.37 -0.43 -4.43
C LEU A 112 -3.62 -1.94 -4.57
N LEU A 113 -4.88 -2.31 -4.83
CA LEU A 113 -5.29 -3.71 -4.97
C LEU A 113 -5.31 -4.12 -6.44
N TYR A 114 -4.41 -5.03 -6.79
CA TYR A 114 -4.37 -5.70 -8.08
C TYR A 114 -4.95 -7.10 -7.97
N LEU A 115 -6.07 -7.36 -8.63
CA LEU A 115 -6.68 -8.67 -8.70
C LEU A 115 -6.23 -9.38 -9.99
N SER A 116 -5.61 -10.55 -9.83
CA SER A 116 -5.10 -11.33 -10.96
C SER A 116 -6.15 -12.29 -11.51
N ASP A 117 -6.16 -12.44 -12.83
CA ASP A 117 -6.97 -13.44 -13.53
C ASP A 117 -6.16 -14.72 -13.75
N ASN A 118 -6.32 -15.71 -12.85
CA ASN A 118 -5.60 -16.98 -12.91
C ASN A 118 -5.95 -17.84 -14.12
N THR A 119 -6.90 -17.42 -14.97
CA THR A 119 -7.24 -18.12 -16.22
C THR A 119 -6.39 -17.68 -17.41
N LYS A 120 -5.54 -16.69 -17.24
CA LYS A 120 -4.64 -16.11 -18.24
C LYS A 120 -3.23 -15.93 -17.67
N PRO A 121 -2.21 -15.75 -18.53
CA PRO A 121 -0.90 -15.27 -18.07
C PRO A 121 -1.05 -13.89 -17.39
N ASP A 122 -0.86 -13.84 -16.08
CA ASP A 122 -1.01 -12.68 -15.22
C ASP A 122 -0.08 -12.83 -14.02
N ALA A 123 -0.21 -11.98 -13.01
CA ALA A 123 0.52 -12.13 -11.77
C ALA A 123 0.20 -13.47 -11.09
N GLU A 124 1.23 -14.24 -10.79
CA GLU A 124 1.11 -15.55 -10.15
C GLU A 124 1.27 -15.42 -8.64
N GLY A 125 0.40 -16.08 -7.90
CA GLY A 125 0.38 -16.03 -6.44
C GLY A 125 -0.35 -14.82 -5.89
N PHE A 126 -0.16 -14.59 -4.60
CA PHE A 126 -0.64 -13.41 -3.90
C PHE A 126 0.42 -12.93 -2.90
N GLY A 127 0.32 -11.69 -2.51
CA GLY A 127 1.20 -11.07 -1.53
C GLY A 127 0.95 -9.59 -1.43
N ALA A 128 1.63 -8.95 -0.50
CA ALA A 128 1.61 -7.52 -0.33
C ALA A 128 3.01 -6.99 -0.08
N LEU A 129 3.16 -5.69 -0.22
CA LEU A 129 4.42 -5.01 0.05
C LEU A 129 4.14 -3.63 0.64
N GLU A 130 4.75 -3.39 1.79
CA GLU A 130 4.69 -2.15 2.51
C GLU A 130 5.46 -1.03 1.81
N HIS A 131 4.93 0.19 1.93
CA HIS A 131 5.58 1.43 1.51
C HIS A 131 5.28 2.54 2.51
N PRO A 132 6.08 3.63 2.57
CA PRO A 132 5.90 4.71 3.55
C PRO A 132 4.50 5.34 3.53
N THR A 133 3.84 5.34 2.38
CA THR A 133 2.54 5.99 2.19
C THR A 133 1.54 5.14 1.42
N SER A 134 1.84 3.86 1.22
CA SER A 134 0.94 2.95 0.50
C SER A 134 1.26 1.49 0.78
N THR A 135 0.37 0.61 0.38
CA THR A 135 0.65 -0.81 0.17
C THR A 135 0.16 -1.24 -1.20
N THR A 136 0.92 -2.14 -1.83
CA THR A 136 0.50 -2.83 -3.05
C THR A 136 0.12 -4.25 -2.69
N VAL A 137 -1.11 -4.64 -3.01
CA VAL A 137 -1.65 -5.98 -2.71
C VAL A 137 -2.02 -6.69 -4.01
N VAL A 138 -1.57 -7.92 -4.17
CA VAL A 138 -1.95 -8.80 -5.29
C VAL A 138 -2.71 -9.99 -4.75
N MET A 139 -3.93 -10.22 -5.25
CA MET A 139 -4.78 -11.34 -4.84
C MET A 139 -5.50 -11.95 -6.05
N PRO A 140 -5.92 -13.23 -5.99
CA PRO A 140 -6.73 -13.83 -7.03
C PRO A 140 -8.14 -13.22 -7.11
N GLU A 141 -8.58 -12.77 -8.29
CA GLU A 141 -9.92 -12.23 -8.49
C GLU A 141 -11.04 -13.28 -8.30
N MET A 142 -10.68 -14.56 -8.36
CA MET A 142 -11.64 -15.66 -8.25
C MET A 142 -12.06 -15.99 -6.83
N LEU A 143 -11.45 -15.39 -5.81
CA LEU A 143 -11.87 -15.57 -4.43
C LEU A 143 -13.34 -15.15 -4.24
N PRO A 144 -14.11 -15.88 -3.42
CA PRO A 144 -15.41 -15.40 -2.94
C PRO A 144 -15.25 -14.03 -2.28
N ILE A 145 -16.20 -13.12 -2.51
CA ILE A 145 -16.05 -11.73 -2.06
C ILE A 145 -15.87 -11.58 -0.55
N ASP A 146 -16.54 -12.41 0.24
CA ASP A 146 -16.41 -12.37 1.70
C ASP A 146 -15.04 -12.85 2.16
N GLU A 147 -14.51 -13.92 1.55
CA GLU A 147 -13.16 -14.42 1.81
C GLU A 147 -12.09 -13.39 1.38
N LEU A 148 -12.26 -12.77 0.20
CA LEU A 148 -11.36 -11.72 -0.26
C LEU A 148 -11.33 -10.55 0.71
N LYS A 149 -12.48 -10.10 1.21
CA LYS A 149 -12.58 -9.01 2.18
C LYS A 149 -11.90 -9.33 3.51
N GLU A 150 -12.07 -10.56 4.00
CA GLU A 150 -11.44 -11.01 5.23
C GLU A 150 -9.92 -11.05 5.08
N GLN A 151 -9.41 -11.74 4.07
CA GLN A 151 -7.98 -11.79 3.79
C GLN A 151 -7.38 -10.40 3.52
N LEU A 152 -8.08 -9.54 2.77
CA LEU A 152 -7.63 -8.18 2.49
C LEU A 152 -7.56 -7.34 3.76
N LYS A 153 -8.52 -7.49 4.68
CA LYS A 153 -8.50 -6.82 5.98
C LYS A 153 -7.24 -7.18 6.77
N ASP A 154 -6.89 -8.47 6.84
CA ASP A 154 -5.72 -8.93 7.59
C ASP A 154 -4.42 -8.48 6.93
N VAL A 155 -4.30 -8.64 5.62
CA VAL A 155 -3.15 -8.19 4.85
C VAL A 155 -2.95 -6.67 4.99
N VAL A 156 -3.97 -5.87 4.73
CA VAL A 156 -3.83 -4.40 4.80
C VAL A 156 -3.57 -3.93 6.23
N SER A 157 -4.09 -4.61 7.25
CA SER A 157 -3.80 -4.29 8.65
C SER A 157 -2.33 -4.55 8.99
N HIS A 158 -1.76 -5.64 8.50
CA HIS A 158 -0.33 -5.95 8.62
C HIS A 158 0.51 -4.87 7.91
N GLU A 159 0.27 -4.65 6.64
CA GLU A 159 1.01 -3.68 5.81
C GLU A 159 0.94 -2.25 6.37
N PHE A 160 -0.21 -1.85 6.90
CA PHE A 160 -0.35 -0.54 7.51
C PHE A 160 0.45 -0.40 8.81
N PHE A 161 0.65 -1.46 9.60
CA PHE A 161 1.51 -1.39 10.78
C PHE A 161 2.98 -1.19 10.45
N HIS A 162 3.41 -1.51 9.24
CA HIS A 162 4.76 -1.20 8.80
C HIS A 162 5.09 0.30 8.78
N ILE A 163 4.11 1.20 8.83
CA ILE A 163 4.38 2.64 9.06
C ILE A 163 5.09 2.89 10.40
N VAL A 164 4.96 1.98 11.37
CA VAL A 164 5.67 2.03 12.66
C VAL A 164 7.02 1.34 12.54
N THR A 165 7.04 0.10 12.10
CA THR A 165 8.25 -0.72 11.95
C THR A 165 8.18 -1.58 10.67
N PRO A 166 9.16 -1.51 9.76
CA PRO A 166 10.45 -0.81 9.86
C PRO A 166 10.45 0.64 9.30
N LEU A 167 9.31 1.21 8.88
CA LEU A 167 9.33 2.48 8.14
C LEU A 167 9.64 3.71 9.03
N THR A 168 9.29 3.67 10.31
CA THR A 168 9.66 4.72 11.27
C THR A 168 10.75 4.26 12.23
N ILE A 169 10.63 3.05 12.79
CA ILE A 169 11.62 2.45 13.68
C ILE A 169 12.35 1.37 12.90
N HIS A 170 13.61 1.61 12.53
CA HIS A 170 14.34 0.76 11.61
C HIS A 170 15.84 0.68 11.91
N ALA A 171 16.48 -0.37 11.39
CA ALA A 171 17.93 -0.52 11.37
C ALA A 171 18.55 0.37 10.28
N LYS A 172 19.86 0.60 10.40
CA LYS A 172 20.62 1.44 9.45
C LYS A 172 20.53 0.92 8.01
N GLU A 173 20.50 -0.38 7.84
CA GLU A 173 20.43 -1.06 6.54
C GLU A 173 19.09 -0.77 5.82
N ILE A 174 18.00 -0.63 6.59
CA ILE A 174 16.68 -0.26 6.06
C ILE A 174 16.62 1.25 5.77
N ALA A 175 17.10 2.08 6.70
CA ALA A 175 17.07 3.55 6.54
C ALA A 175 17.85 4.02 5.29
N ASN A 176 18.92 3.31 4.94
CA ASN A 176 19.82 3.63 3.83
C ASN A 176 19.97 2.42 2.91
N PHE A 177 18.83 1.88 2.46
CA PHE A 177 18.82 0.69 1.61
C PHE A 177 19.54 0.93 0.30
N ASP A 178 20.52 0.09 -0.01
CA ASP A 178 21.29 0.13 -1.25
C ASP A 178 20.69 -0.83 -2.27
N TYR A 179 19.88 -0.29 -3.20
CA TYR A 179 19.22 -1.07 -4.24
C TYR A 179 20.18 -1.65 -5.29
N ASN A 180 21.44 -1.19 -5.35
CA ASN A 180 22.47 -1.74 -6.23
C ASN A 180 23.23 -2.90 -5.57
N ASN A 181 23.33 -2.89 -4.23
CA ASN A 181 24.00 -3.93 -3.44
C ASN A 181 23.22 -4.18 -2.13
N PRO A 182 22.02 -4.80 -2.21
CA PRO A 182 21.12 -4.93 -1.08
C PRO A 182 21.72 -5.76 0.05
N LYS A 183 21.60 -5.23 1.27
CA LYS A 183 21.97 -5.92 2.51
C LYS A 183 20.72 -6.11 3.35
N MET A 184 20.42 -7.37 3.65
CA MET A 184 19.26 -7.70 4.48
C MET A 184 19.55 -7.35 5.95
N SER A 185 18.53 -6.79 6.61
CA SER A 185 18.57 -6.57 8.05
C SER A 185 18.53 -7.90 8.81
N GLN A 186 19.31 -8.01 9.89
CA GLN A 186 19.23 -9.14 10.82
C GLN A 186 17.98 -9.07 11.72
N HIS A 187 17.22 -7.99 11.64
CA HIS A 187 16.03 -7.73 12.45
C HIS A 187 14.71 -7.97 11.71
N LEU A 188 14.75 -8.64 10.56
CA LEU A 188 13.52 -8.93 9.77
C LEU A 188 12.47 -9.68 10.61
N TRP A 189 12.89 -10.64 11.44
CA TRP A 189 12.01 -11.36 12.35
C TRP A 189 11.26 -10.43 13.31
N MET A 190 11.89 -9.34 13.73
CA MET A 190 11.24 -8.34 14.60
C MET A 190 10.27 -7.48 13.78
N TYR A 191 10.68 -7.04 12.59
CA TYR A 191 9.83 -6.20 11.74
C TYR A 191 8.55 -6.92 11.35
N GLU A 192 8.67 -8.18 10.94
CA GLU A 192 7.51 -8.99 10.56
C GLU A 192 6.74 -9.50 11.79
N GLY A 193 7.44 -10.07 12.77
CA GLY A 193 6.79 -10.66 13.95
C GLY A 193 6.10 -9.63 14.85
N VAL A 194 6.68 -8.43 15.02
CA VAL A 194 6.04 -7.36 15.80
C VAL A 194 4.85 -6.77 15.02
N THR A 195 5.00 -6.58 13.73
CA THR A 195 3.93 -6.10 12.85
C THR A 195 2.75 -7.07 12.87
N GLU A 196 2.99 -8.35 12.67
CA GLU A 196 1.97 -9.39 12.72
C GLU A 196 1.28 -9.47 14.09
N TYR A 197 2.05 -9.45 15.17
CA TYR A 197 1.49 -9.43 16.51
C TYR A 197 0.53 -8.25 16.73
N PHE A 198 0.92 -7.05 16.34
CA PHE A 198 0.08 -5.87 16.52
C PHE A 198 -1.09 -5.83 15.52
N ALA A 199 -0.93 -6.37 14.31
CA ALA A 199 -2.01 -6.49 13.34
C ALA A 199 -3.15 -7.39 13.83
N ASN A 200 -2.85 -8.39 14.66
CA ASN A 200 -3.86 -9.22 15.34
C ASN A 200 -4.35 -8.56 16.64
N LEU A 201 -3.45 -8.06 17.47
CA LEU A 201 -3.79 -7.50 18.78
C LEU A 201 -4.78 -6.33 18.69
N PHE A 202 -4.62 -5.41 17.73
CA PHE A 202 -5.54 -4.28 17.62
C PHE A 202 -6.94 -4.72 17.22
N GLN A 203 -7.07 -5.77 16.39
CA GLN A 203 -8.36 -6.29 15.97
C GLN A 203 -9.15 -6.82 17.17
N ILE A 204 -8.49 -7.57 18.08
CA ILE A 204 -9.09 -8.01 19.33
C ILE A 204 -9.42 -6.80 20.23
N ASN A 205 -8.45 -5.90 20.43
CA ASN A 205 -8.61 -4.73 21.31
C ASN A 205 -9.76 -3.82 20.86
N GLN A 206 -9.97 -3.67 19.55
CA GLN A 206 -11.02 -2.83 18.97
C GLN A 206 -12.31 -3.61 18.66
N GLY A 207 -12.39 -4.89 19.02
CA GLY A 207 -13.59 -5.73 18.89
C GLY A 207 -13.94 -6.09 17.45
N LEU A 208 -12.97 -6.14 16.54
CA LEU A 208 -13.16 -6.58 15.17
C LEU A 208 -13.19 -8.10 15.05
N ILE A 209 -12.45 -8.79 15.91
CA ILE A 209 -12.42 -10.23 16.06
C ILE A 209 -12.47 -10.60 17.56
N THR A 210 -12.76 -11.86 17.87
CA THR A 210 -12.75 -12.36 19.24
C THR A 210 -11.38 -12.96 19.61
N GLU A 211 -11.11 -13.20 20.90
CA GLU A 211 -9.89 -13.88 21.35
C GLU A 211 -9.79 -15.35 20.91
N ALA A 212 -10.88 -15.91 20.41
CA ALA A 212 -10.94 -17.31 19.96
C ALA A 212 -10.64 -17.43 18.44
N GLU A 213 -10.75 -16.37 17.70
CA GLU A 213 -10.35 -16.24 16.29
C GLU A 213 -8.88 -15.90 16.18
#